data_d649b5bcff0c4907f1ee40aed8274e2f
#
_entry.id   d649b5bcff0c4907f1ee40aed8274e2f
#
_cell.length_a   1.000
_cell.length_b   1.000
_cell.length_c   1.000
_cell.angle_alpha   90.00
_cell.angle_beta   90.00
_cell.angle_gamma   90.00
#
_symmetry.space_group_name_H-M   'P 1'
#
loop_
_entity.id
_entity.type
_entity.pdbx_description
1 polymer ?
#
loop_
_entity_poly.entity_id
_entity_poly.type
_entity_poly.pdbx_seq_one_letter_code
_entity_poly.pdbx_strand_id
1 'polypeptide(L)'
;MIPKSPIKYFDHEKLIVYSKAIESFAWLTDILHKIPKSHSVWDQLDRASTSIPLNIAEGTGKFTGPDKSRFYDSARGSALECAACLDVLVSKKVLTQERIAPGKELLGPIVAMLLGLTKSAAPNRVYEDSPEYGAEE
;
A
#
# COMPACT_ATOMS: atom_id res chain seq x y z
N MET A 1 -30.83 -15.57 0.00
CA MET A 1 -30.06 -15.78 1.24
C MET A 1 -28.89 -14.77 1.27
N ILE A 2 -28.75 -14.07 2.37
CA ILE A 2 -27.62 -13.12 2.51
C ILE A 2 -26.37 -13.92 2.89
N PRO A 3 -25.27 -13.81 2.11
CA PRO A 3 -24.03 -14.50 2.45
C PRO A 3 -23.50 -14.00 3.80
N LYS A 4 -23.01 -14.91 4.61
CA LYS A 4 -22.33 -14.52 5.84
C LYS A 4 -20.98 -13.89 5.49
N SER A 5 -20.57 -12.89 6.29
CA SER A 5 -19.23 -12.34 6.18
C SER A 5 -18.20 -13.45 6.44
N PRO A 6 -17.05 -13.42 5.76
CA PRO A 6 -15.99 -14.40 6.02
C PRO A 6 -15.59 -14.40 7.49
N ILE A 7 -15.29 -15.59 8.02
CA ILE A 7 -14.77 -15.71 9.38
C ILE A 7 -13.38 -15.08 9.42
N LYS A 8 -13.13 -14.26 10.44
CA LYS A 8 -11.84 -13.59 10.65
C LYS A 8 -11.09 -14.31 11.76
N TYR A 9 -9.94 -14.85 11.42
CA TYR A 9 -9.11 -15.65 12.34
C TYR A 9 -8.01 -14.82 13.00
N PHE A 10 -7.48 -13.82 12.31
CA PHE A 10 -6.31 -13.05 12.74
C PHE A 10 -6.64 -11.58 12.88
N ASP A 11 -5.89 -10.90 13.76
CA ASP A 11 -6.18 -9.49 14.08
C ASP A 11 -6.09 -8.57 12.87
N HIS A 12 -5.12 -8.78 11.97
CA HIS A 12 -5.00 -7.93 10.78
C HIS A 12 -6.21 -8.03 9.85
N GLU A 13 -6.90 -9.18 9.85
CA GLU A 13 -8.10 -9.35 9.02
C GLU A 13 -9.26 -8.44 9.46
N LYS A 14 -9.21 -7.92 10.69
CA LYS A 14 -10.21 -7.01 11.23
C LYS A 14 -9.96 -5.56 10.83
N LEU A 15 -8.79 -5.25 10.26
CA LEU A 15 -8.44 -3.89 9.89
C LEU A 15 -9.01 -3.55 8.50
N ILE A 16 -9.64 -2.38 8.40
CA ILE A 16 -10.16 -1.87 7.14
C ILE A 16 -9.03 -1.73 6.12
N VAL A 17 -7.86 -1.24 6.55
CA VAL A 17 -6.73 -1.04 5.65
C VAL A 17 -6.23 -2.35 5.05
N TYR A 18 -6.30 -3.46 5.80
CA TYR A 18 -5.92 -4.77 5.27
C TYR A 18 -6.85 -5.20 4.14
N SER A 19 -8.15 -5.08 4.36
CA SER A 19 -9.16 -5.37 3.34
C SER A 19 -8.92 -4.54 2.07
N LYS A 20 -8.65 -3.26 2.23
CA LYS A 20 -8.34 -2.37 1.10
C LYS A 20 -7.03 -2.73 0.43
N ALA A 21 -6.04 -3.17 1.19
CA ALA A 21 -4.75 -3.63 0.64
C ALA A 21 -4.94 -4.87 -0.24
N ILE A 22 -5.77 -5.82 0.20
CA ILE A 22 -6.08 -7.01 -0.59
C ILE A 22 -6.82 -6.61 -1.87
N GLU A 23 -7.75 -5.67 -1.79
CA GLU A 23 -8.46 -5.16 -2.96
C GLU A 23 -7.51 -4.50 -3.96
N SER A 24 -6.59 -3.65 -3.48
CA SER A 24 -5.60 -3.02 -4.34
C SER A 24 -4.65 -4.05 -4.94
N PHE A 25 -4.28 -5.07 -4.17
CA PHE A 25 -3.44 -6.16 -4.66
C PHE A 25 -4.10 -6.90 -5.83
N ALA A 26 -5.38 -7.19 -5.73
CA ALA A 26 -6.12 -7.85 -6.81
C ALA A 26 -6.13 -6.98 -8.08
N TRP A 27 -6.39 -5.68 -7.93
CA TRP A 27 -6.38 -4.75 -9.06
C TRP A 27 -4.99 -4.67 -9.71
N LEU A 28 -3.94 -4.56 -8.89
CA LEU A 28 -2.56 -4.49 -9.39
C LEU A 28 -2.14 -5.79 -10.07
N THR A 29 -2.61 -6.94 -9.58
CA THR A 29 -2.35 -8.23 -10.21
C THR A 29 -2.93 -8.26 -11.63
N ASP A 30 -4.16 -7.74 -11.82
CA ASP A 30 -4.75 -7.64 -13.15
C ASP A 30 -3.92 -6.75 -14.08
N ILE A 31 -3.40 -5.65 -13.57
CA ILE A 31 -2.49 -4.76 -14.33
C ILE A 31 -1.22 -5.51 -14.73
N LEU A 32 -0.61 -6.23 -13.78
CA LEU A 32 0.61 -6.98 -14.04
C LEU A 32 0.42 -8.03 -15.13
N HIS A 33 -0.74 -8.67 -15.20
CA HIS A 33 -1.04 -9.63 -16.26
C HIS A 33 -1.12 -9.00 -17.66
N LYS A 34 -1.28 -7.70 -17.74
CA LYS A 34 -1.38 -6.95 -19.01
C LYS A 34 -0.09 -6.29 -19.43
N ILE A 35 0.95 -6.40 -18.62
CA ILE A 35 2.26 -5.80 -18.88
C ILE A 35 3.26 -6.93 -19.14
N PRO A 36 4.11 -6.84 -20.19
CA PRO A 36 5.15 -7.84 -20.40
C PRO A 36 6.11 -7.90 -19.21
N LYS A 37 6.46 -9.10 -18.76
CA LYS A 37 7.40 -9.31 -17.65
C LYS A 37 8.79 -8.76 -17.93
N SER A 38 9.12 -8.54 -19.19
CA SER A 38 10.40 -7.95 -19.60
C SER A 38 10.52 -6.47 -19.26
N HIS A 39 9.41 -5.78 -18.94
CA HIS A 39 9.49 -4.40 -18.48
C HIS A 39 10.17 -4.33 -17.12
N SER A 40 11.14 -3.40 -16.97
CA SER A 40 11.90 -3.23 -15.73
C SER A 40 11.01 -2.93 -14.52
N VAL A 41 9.88 -2.27 -14.75
CA VAL A 41 8.92 -1.91 -13.70
C VAL A 41 8.08 -3.09 -13.22
N TRP A 42 8.00 -4.17 -14.02
CA TRP A 42 7.14 -5.30 -13.68
C TRP A 42 7.52 -5.91 -12.33
N ASP A 43 8.80 -6.25 -12.13
CA ASP A 43 9.28 -6.83 -10.87
C ASP A 43 9.11 -5.88 -9.68
N GLN A 44 9.38 -4.59 -9.89
CA GLN A 44 9.20 -3.59 -8.82
C GLN A 44 7.75 -3.49 -8.39
N LEU A 45 6.82 -3.44 -9.35
CA LEU A 45 5.40 -3.35 -9.04
C LEU A 45 4.90 -4.63 -8.39
N ASP A 46 5.33 -5.80 -8.86
CA ASP A 46 4.96 -7.09 -8.29
C ASP A 46 5.38 -7.16 -6.82
N ARG A 47 6.64 -6.84 -6.51
CA ARG A 47 7.15 -6.87 -5.14
C ARG A 47 6.48 -5.84 -4.24
N ALA A 48 6.31 -4.62 -4.73
CA ALA A 48 5.69 -3.55 -3.95
C ALA A 48 4.22 -3.89 -3.63
N SER A 49 3.47 -4.39 -4.61
CA SER A 49 2.06 -4.75 -4.38
C SER A 49 1.91 -5.87 -3.36
N THR A 50 2.79 -6.88 -3.40
CA THR A 50 2.81 -7.98 -2.43
C THR A 50 3.18 -7.50 -1.04
N SER A 51 4.12 -6.56 -0.96
CA SER A 51 4.63 -6.03 0.30
C SER A 51 3.58 -5.29 1.13
N ILE A 52 2.58 -4.69 0.50
CA ILE A 52 1.57 -3.91 1.22
C ILE A 52 0.80 -4.78 2.23
N PRO A 53 0.06 -5.82 1.81
CA PRO A 53 -0.70 -6.62 2.77
C PRO A 53 0.19 -7.40 3.73
N LEU A 54 1.36 -7.86 3.28
CA LEU A 54 2.25 -8.65 4.15
C LEU A 54 2.80 -7.80 5.29
N ASN A 55 3.20 -6.57 5.04
CA ASN A 55 3.70 -5.68 6.09
C ASN A 55 2.60 -5.26 7.05
N ILE A 56 1.36 -5.08 6.58
CA ILE A 56 0.23 -4.79 7.47
C ILE A 56 0.01 -5.95 8.43
N ALA A 57 0.00 -7.18 7.90
CA ALA A 57 -0.20 -8.37 8.72
C ALA A 57 0.92 -8.53 9.75
N GLU A 58 2.18 -8.41 9.32
CA GLU A 58 3.32 -8.53 10.22
C GLU A 58 3.32 -7.45 11.29
N GLY A 59 3.06 -6.20 10.91
CA GLY A 59 3.01 -5.10 11.86
C GLY A 59 1.95 -5.30 12.93
N THR A 60 0.77 -5.75 12.51
CA THR A 60 -0.32 -6.00 13.45
C THR A 60 0.02 -7.09 14.45
N GLY A 61 0.85 -8.06 14.04
CA GLY A 61 1.28 -9.15 14.92
C GLY A 61 2.45 -8.81 15.86
N LYS A 62 3.07 -7.63 15.74
CA LYS A 62 4.17 -7.24 16.63
C LYS A 62 3.64 -6.84 17.99
N PHE A 63 4.49 -6.97 19.03
CA PHE A 63 4.09 -6.69 20.41
C PHE A 63 4.33 -5.23 20.82
N THR A 64 5.32 -4.56 20.25
CA THR A 64 5.64 -3.16 20.64
C THR A 64 5.16 -2.17 19.61
N GLY A 65 4.83 -0.96 20.07
CA GLY A 65 4.43 0.13 19.19
C GLY A 65 5.50 0.49 18.15
N PRO A 66 6.77 0.66 18.54
CA PRO A 66 7.83 0.96 17.57
C PRO A 66 7.96 -0.11 16.48
N ASP A 67 7.83 -1.39 16.81
CA ASP A 67 7.87 -2.46 15.81
C ASP A 67 6.66 -2.40 14.88
N LYS A 68 5.46 -2.24 15.44
CA LYS A 68 4.24 -2.05 14.63
C LYS A 68 4.41 -0.90 13.65
N SER A 69 4.89 0.23 14.15
CA SER A 69 5.07 1.46 13.38
C SER A 69 5.99 1.24 12.17
N ARG A 70 7.10 0.52 12.37
CA ARG A 70 8.04 0.24 11.28
C ARG A 70 7.40 -0.53 10.13
N PHE A 71 6.62 -1.57 10.47
CA PHE A 71 5.97 -2.39 9.45
C PHE A 71 4.86 -1.63 8.72
N TYR A 72 4.08 -0.84 9.45
CA TYR A 72 3.05 0.01 8.83
C TYR A 72 3.67 1.06 7.91
N ASP A 73 4.80 1.63 8.32
CA ASP A 73 5.52 2.60 7.50
C ASP A 73 6.09 1.94 6.24
N SER A 74 6.59 0.71 6.35
CA SER A 74 7.06 -0.07 5.20
C SER A 74 5.91 -0.35 4.22
N ALA A 75 4.74 -0.72 4.72
CA ALA A 75 3.55 -0.92 3.89
C ALA A 75 3.16 0.36 3.16
N ARG A 76 3.21 1.50 3.85
CA ARG A 76 2.92 2.81 3.28
C ARG A 76 3.90 3.14 2.16
N GLY A 77 5.20 2.92 2.38
CA GLY A 77 6.22 3.12 1.35
C GLY A 77 5.97 2.25 0.13
N SER A 78 5.56 1.01 0.33
CA SER A 78 5.22 0.10 -0.77
C SER A 78 4.01 0.58 -1.57
N ALA A 79 3.00 1.14 -0.90
CA ALA A 79 1.84 1.71 -1.58
C ALA A 79 2.24 2.92 -2.43
N LEU A 80 3.11 3.79 -1.91
CA LEU A 80 3.64 4.92 -2.67
C LEU A 80 4.47 4.44 -3.87
N GLU A 81 5.26 3.40 -3.69
CA GLU A 81 6.02 2.81 -4.79
C GLU A 81 5.11 2.26 -5.88
N CYS A 82 4.01 1.60 -5.52
CA CYS A 82 3.02 1.13 -6.49
C CYS A 82 2.46 2.30 -7.31
N ALA A 83 2.08 3.39 -6.64
CA ALA A 83 1.55 4.57 -7.33
C ALA A 83 2.59 5.16 -8.29
N ALA A 84 3.86 5.23 -7.86
CA ALA A 84 4.93 5.73 -8.71
C ALA A 84 5.18 4.79 -9.91
N CYS A 85 5.12 3.49 -9.72
CA CYS A 85 5.24 2.52 -10.82
C CYS A 85 4.16 2.73 -11.87
N LEU A 86 2.92 3.02 -11.44
CA LEU A 86 1.83 3.31 -12.37
C LEU A 86 2.13 4.58 -13.19
N ASP A 87 2.67 5.62 -12.57
CA ASP A 87 3.09 6.83 -13.29
C ASP A 87 4.20 6.55 -14.29
N VAL A 88 5.16 5.71 -13.92
CA VAL A 88 6.25 5.31 -14.82
C VAL A 88 5.68 4.58 -16.05
N LEU A 89 4.69 3.70 -15.84
CA LEU A 89 4.06 2.98 -16.95
C LEU A 89 3.30 3.90 -17.89
N VAL A 90 2.70 4.97 -17.37
CA VAL A 90 2.08 5.99 -18.22
C VAL A 90 3.14 6.76 -18.99
N SER A 91 4.22 7.17 -18.33
CA SER A 91 5.32 7.89 -18.98
C SER A 91 5.97 7.07 -20.07
N LYS A 92 6.07 5.76 -19.89
CA LYS A 92 6.58 4.82 -20.92
C LYS A 92 5.55 4.49 -21.99
N LYS A 93 4.35 5.04 -21.89
CA LYS A 93 3.24 4.83 -22.86
C LYS A 93 2.78 3.37 -22.91
N VAL A 94 2.96 2.64 -21.82
CA VAL A 94 2.45 1.27 -21.65
C VAL A 94 0.98 1.29 -21.21
N LEU A 95 0.65 2.23 -20.33
CA LEU A 95 -0.72 2.44 -19.85
C LEU A 95 -1.12 3.91 -20.03
N THR A 96 -2.42 4.19 -19.92
CA THR A 96 -2.95 5.54 -19.96
C THR A 96 -3.30 6.05 -18.57
N GLN A 97 -3.46 7.36 -18.40
CA GLN A 97 -3.92 7.95 -17.14
C GLN A 97 -5.27 7.39 -16.72
N GLU A 98 -6.19 7.22 -17.67
CA GLU A 98 -7.52 6.66 -17.38
C GLU A 98 -7.41 5.23 -16.88
N ARG A 99 -6.47 4.47 -17.41
CA ARG A 99 -6.29 3.06 -17.06
C ARG A 99 -5.75 2.90 -15.64
N ILE A 100 -4.91 3.83 -15.16
CA ILE A 100 -4.30 3.74 -13.83
C ILE A 100 -5.11 4.46 -12.74
N ALA A 101 -6.05 5.31 -13.10
CA ALA A 101 -6.81 6.11 -12.13
C ALA A 101 -7.47 5.27 -11.03
N PRO A 102 -8.13 4.14 -11.34
CA PRO A 102 -8.72 3.30 -10.27
C PRO A 102 -7.69 2.80 -9.26
N GLY A 103 -6.47 2.50 -9.74
CA GLY A 103 -5.38 2.07 -8.84
C GLY A 103 -4.99 3.16 -7.86
N LYS A 104 -4.87 4.38 -8.32
CA LYS A 104 -4.55 5.51 -7.45
C LYS A 104 -5.66 5.79 -6.45
N GLU A 105 -6.92 5.62 -6.87
CA GLU A 105 -8.07 5.77 -5.97
C GLU A 105 -8.09 4.71 -4.88
N LEU A 106 -7.60 3.50 -5.17
CA LEU A 106 -7.46 2.45 -4.16
C LEU A 106 -6.28 2.71 -3.23
N LEU A 107 -5.15 3.16 -3.78
CA LEU A 107 -3.90 3.33 -3.01
C LEU A 107 -3.93 4.57 -2.09
N GLY A 108 -4.58 5.65 -2.50
CA GLY A 108 -4.61 6.89 -1.72
C GLY A 108 -5.11 6.71 -0.29
N PRO A 109 -6.30 6.11 -0.09
CA PRO A 109 -6.80 5.85 1.26
C PRO A 109 -5.91 4.91 2.08
N ILE A 110 -5.25 3.94 1.43
CA ILE A 110 -4.31 3.03 2.11
C ILE A 110 -3.14 3.82 2.68
N VAL A 111 -2.55 4.71 1.88
CA VAL A 111 -1.44 5.57 2.33
C VAL A 111 -1.85 6.40 3.54
N ALA A 112 -3.04 7.02 3.49
CA ALA A 112 -3.54 7.85 4.58
C ALA A 112 -3.80 7.04 5.85
N MET A 113 -4.45 5.88 5.72
CA MET A 113 -4.75 5.01 6.87
C MET A 113 -3.47 4.47 7.50
N LEU A 114 -2.48 4.09 6.70
CA LEU A 114 -1.20 3.59 7.21
C LEU A 114 -0.42 4.67 7.94
N LEU A 115 -0.46 5.90 7.47
CA LEU A 115 0.15 7.01 8.20
C LEU A 115 -0.49 7.16 9.58
N GLY A 116 -1.81 7.10 9.67
CA GLY A 116 -2.53 7.15 10.94
C GLY A 116 -2.13 6.01 11.88
N LEU A 117 -2.07 4.78 11.38
CA LEU A 117 -1.67 3.62 12.18
C LEU A 117 -0.22 3.72 12.63
N THR A 118 0.68 4.19 11.77
CA THR A 118 2.09 4.39 12.09
C THR A 118 2.24 5.35 13.26
N LYS A 119 1.57 6.51 13.19
CA LYS A 119 1.62 7.53 14.25
C LYS A 119 0.95 7.06 15.53
N SER A 120 -0.17 6.37 15.42
CA SER A 120 -0.89 5.84 16.58
C SER A 120 -0.08 4.78 17.32
N ALA A 121 0.63 3.93 16.59
CA ALA A 121 1.44 2.85 17.18
C ALA A 121 2.68 3.39 17.91
N ALA A 122 3.26 4.50 17.45
CA ALA A 122 4.45 5.09 18.04
C ALA A 122 4.33 6.62 18.08
N PRO A 123 3.51 7.16 19.00
CA PRO A 123 3.22 8.61 19.02
C PRO A 123 4.42 9.47 19.36
N ASN A 124 5.45 8.90 20.01
CA ASN A 124 6.67 9.62 20.37
C ASN A 124 7.76 9.57 19.32
N ARG A 125 7.52 8.86 18.20
CA ARG A 125 8.48 8.78 17.11
C ARG A 125 8.52 10.09 16.34
N VAL A 126 9.72 10.51 15.92
CA VAL A 126 9.89 11.69 15.08
C VAL A 126 9.64 11.30 13.62
N TYR A 127 8.80 12.08 12.94
CA TYR A 127 8.45 11.86 11.53
C TYR A 127 8.98 13.01 10.68
N GLU A 128 9.34 12.72 9.42
CA GLU A 128 9.92 13.69 8.50
C GLU A 128 8.87 14.39 7.65
N ASP A 129 7.73 14.70 8.24
CA ASP A 129 6.67 15.45 7.58
C ASP A 129 6.59 16.89 8.08
N SER A 130 7.76 17.48 8.37
CA SER A 130 7.85 18.84 8.87
C SER A 130 7.56 19.86 7.76
N PRO A 131 7.11 21.09 8.13
CA PRO A 131 6.89 22.15 7.15
C PRO A 131 8.13 22.49 6.32
N GLU A 132 9.32 22.43 6.90
CA GLU A 132 10.56 22.70 6.17
C GLU A 132 10.78 21.70 5.05
N TYR A 133 10.44 20.45 5.27
CA TYR A 133 10.57 19.40 4.27
C TYR A 133 9.69 19.67 3.05
N GLY A 134 8.44 20.06 3.28
CA GLY A 134 7.53 20.40 2.20
C GLY A 134 7.85 21.74 1.53
N ALA A 135 8.40 22.68 2.27
CA ALA A 135 8.67 24.04 1.78
C ALA A 135 9.85 24.09 0.80
N GLU A 136 10.68 23.07 0.75
CA GLU A 136 11.83 23.01 -0.16
C GLU A 136 11.42 22.72 -1.61
N GLU A 137 10.21 22.33 -1.83
CA GLU A 137 9.70 22.08 -3.16
C GLU A 137 9.18 23.34 -3.81
#